data_f7d518e4fe949b69d18f78439381dccb
#
_entry.id   f7d518e4fe949b69d18f78439381dccb
#
_cell.length_a   1.000
_cell.length_b   1.000
_cell.length_c   1.000
_cell.angle_alpha   90.00
_cell.angle_beta   90.00
_cell.angle_gamma   90.00
#
_symmetry.space_group_name_H-M   'P 1'
#
loop_
_entity.id
_entity.type
_entity.pdbx_description
1 polymer ?
#
loop_
_entity_poly.entity_id
_entity_poly.type
_entity_poly.pdbx_seq_one_letter_code
_entity_poly.pdbx_strand_id
1 'polypeptide(L)'
;MRRRRWAALAVAAAAVACGDGDRRAPAKSAAAAAPAPPAGAISPDDCPKSGAWRPCNVLDRLEAAGLAPSARDSVRHSFLSVPGAVYALGRGELQLFLYPDSAARARDFARFDTMRVQPPDTTVAWPAEASLIQSNNLAAILLSANAAQVERVRLALTAGLPQK
;
A
#
# COMPACT_ATOMS: atom_id res chain seq x y z
N MET A 1 -42.59 0.35 22.92
CA MET A 1 -42.96 1.78 22.89
C MET A 1 -42.09 2.56 23.85
N ARG A 2 -41.08 3.30 23.37
CA ARG A 2 -40.37 4.34 24.15
C ARG A 2 -39.89 5.42 23.17
N ARG A 3 -40.62 6.53 23.18
CA ARG A 3 -40.31 7.77 22.50
C ARG A 3 -39.15 8.46 23.21
N ARG A 4 -38.06 8.81 22.50
CA ARG A 4 -37.06 9.73 23.02
C ARG A 4 -37.14 11.06 22.26
N ARG A 5 -37.30 12.09 23.05
CA ARG A 5 -37.50 13.49 22.70
C ARG A 5 -36.21 14.12 22.17
N TRP A 6 -36.34 14.88 21.10
CA TRP A 6 -35.32 15.77 20.56
C TRP A 6 -35.33 17.06 21.40
N ALA A 7 -34.18 17.47 21.91
CA ALA A 7 -33.95 18.78 22.50
C ALA A 7 -33.16 19.62 21.49
N ALA A 8 -33.78 20.70 21.03
CA ALA A 8 -33.17 21.73 20.26
C ALA A 8 -32.35 22.66 21.15
N LEU A 9 -31.12 22.95 20.82
CA LEU A 9 -30.30 23.98 21.44
C LEU A 9 -29.93 25.00 20.36
N ALA A 10 -30.50 26.18 20.52
CA ALA A 10 -30.14 27.39 19.84
C ALA A 10 -28.90 28.02 20.50
N VAL A 11 -27.91 28.43 19.76
CA VAL A 11 -26.80 29.24 20.24
C VAL A 11 -26.59 30.45 19.36
N ALA A 12 -26.48 31.55 20.07
CA ALA A 12 -26.48 32.93 19.59
C ALA A 12 -25.22 33.36 18.82
N ALA A 13 -25.45 34.32 17.97
CA ALA A 13 -24.42 35.10 17.28
C ALA A 13 -23.77 36.11 18.27
N ALA A 14 -22.46 36.27 18.15
CA ALA A 14 -21.73 37.40 18.67
C ALA A 14 -20.84 38.01 17.59
N ALA A 15 -21.18 39.18 17.16
CA ALA A 15 -20.35 40.05 16.33
C ALA A 15 -19.54 40.97 17.26
N VAL A 16 -18.23 41.08 17.02
CA VAL A 16 -17.38 42.17 17.54
C VAL A 16 -16.26 42.39 16.51
N ALA A 17 -16.30 43.49 15.84
CA ALA A 17 -15.57 44.77 16.01
C ALA A 17 -14.23 44.82 15.28
N CYS A 18 -14.20 45.81 14.37
CA CYS A 18 -13.06 46.34 13.65
C CYS A 18 -11.92 46.78 14.60
N GLY A 19 -10.70 46.53 14.18
CA GLY A 19 -9.47 47.13 14.68
C GLY A 19 -8.59 47.56 13.52
N ASP A 20 -8.56 48.88 13.25
CA ASP A 20 -7.57 49.55 12.43
C ASP A 20 -6.18 49.46 13.08
N GLY A 21 -5.18 49.36 12.25
CA GLY A 21 -3.86 49.73 12.72
C GLY A 21 -2.70 48.94 12.14
N ASP A 22 -1.96 49.62 11.37
CA ASP A 22 -0.53 49.50 11.08
C ASP A 22 -0.11 48.87 9.75
N ARG A 23 0.15 49.84 8.84
CA ARG A 23 1.00 49.59 7.66
C ARG A 23 2.42 49.25 8.07
N ARG A 24 2.76 47.97 8.08
CA ARG A 24 4.12 47.49 8.10
C ARG A 24 4.49 46.96 6.72
N ALA A 25 5.55 47.50 6.16
CA ALA A 25 6.10 47.21 4.85
C ALA A 25 6.28 45.69 4.65
N PRO A 26 6.12 45.17 3.42
CA PRO A 26 6.28 43.76 3.14
C PRO A 26 7.75 43.38 3.29
N ALA A 27 8.08 42.66 4.36
CA ALA A 27 9.30 41.91 4.44
C ALA A 27 9.27 40.88 3.32
N LYS A 28 10.27 40.97 2.46
CA LYS A 28 10.54 40.06 1.35
C LYS A 28 10.68 38.65 1.93
N SER A 29 9.59 37.91 1.95
CA SER A 29 9.57 36.49 2.39
C SER A 29 10.42 35.74 1.38
N ALA A 30 11.60 35.31 1.83
CA ALA A 30 12.39 34.34 1.09
C ALA A 30 11.51 33.09 0.96
N ALA A 31 11.08 32.80 -0.25
CA ALA A 31 10.41 31.56 -0.58
C ALA A 31 11.37 30.43 -0.19
N ALA A 32 11.06 29.74 0.91
CA ALA A 32 11.71 28.50 1.25
C ALA A 32 11.50 27.55 0.06
N ALA A 33 12.58 27.25 -0.65
CA ALA A 33 12.56 26.26 -1.72
C ALA A 33 11.98 24.97 -1.14
N ALA A 34 10.87 24.54 -1.70
CA ALA A 34 10.32 23.23 -1.39
C ALA A 34 11.43 22.18 -1.60
N PRO A 35 11.61 21.21 -0.69
CA PRO A 35 12.59 20.17 -0.89
C PRO A 35 12.30 19.50 -2.24
N ALA A 36 13.33 19.43 -3.09
CA ALA A 36 13.23 18.73 -4.36
C ALA A 36 12.75 17.31 -4.10
N PRO A 37 11.80 16.76 -4.88
CA PRO A 37 11.40 15.38 -4.74
C PRO A 37 12.64 14.50 -4.88
N PRO A 38 12.75 13.38 -4.11
CA PRO A 38 13.89 12.49 -4.20
C PRO A 38 14.06 12.06 -5.65
N ALA A 39 15.27 12.26 -6.18
CA ALA A 39 15.63 11.84 -7.53
C ALA A 39 15.41 10.32 -7.62
N GLY A 40 14.37 9.91 -8.35
CA GLY A 40 13.98 8.50 -8.46
C GLY A 40 12.47 8.23 -8.44
N ALA A 41 11.62 9.24 -8.38
CA ALA A 41 10.19 9.07 -8.64
C ALA A 41 10.04 8.66 -10.14
N ILE A 42 9.97 7.34 -10.38
CA ILE A 42 9.64 6.79 -11.69
C ILE A 42 8.21 7.25 -11.99
N SER A 43 8.04 8.02 -13.07
CA SER A 43 6.70 8.39 -13.54
C SER A 43 5.91 7.11 -13.86
N PRO A 44 4.60 7.07 -13.60
CA PRO A 44 3.76 5.92 -13.95
C PRO A 44 3.92 5.50 -15.42
N ASP A 45 4.17 6.46 -16.32
CA ASP A 45 4.36 6.22 -17.76
C ASP A 45 5.69 5.53 -18.11
N ASP A 46 6.66 5.51 -17.18
CA ASP A 46 8.00 4.93 -17.39
C ASP A 46 8.16 3.53 -16.77
N CYS A 47 7.08 2.86 -16.44
CA CYS A 47 7.17 1.52 -15.86
C CYS A 47 7.64 0.49 -16.91
N PRO A 48 8.85 -0.08 -16.77
CA PRO A 48 9.39 -0.98 -17.78
C PRO A 48 8.58 -2.27 -17.91
N LYS A 49 8.16 -2.60 -19.10
CA LYS A 49 7.48 -3.84 -19.46
C LYS A 49 8.52 -4.90 -19.86
N SER A 50 9.27 -5.39 -18.90
CA SER A 50 10.43 -6.26 -19.12
C SER A 50 10.15 -7.75 -18.91
N GLY A 51 8.90 -8.14 -18.64
CA GLY A 51 8.54 -9.50 -18.23
C GLY A 51 8.86 -9.81 -16.76
N ALA A 52 9.52 -8.89 -16.05
CA ALA A 52 9.74 -8.96 -14.61
C ALA A 52 8.85 -7.94 -13.88
N TRP A 53 8.38 -8.32 -12.73
CA TRP A 53 7.59 -7.44 -11.87
C TRP A 53 8.48 -6.34 -11.26
N ARG A 54 7.94 -5.12 -11.27
CA ARG A 54 8.46 -3.94 -10.57
C ARG A 54 7.33 -3.31 -9.74
N PRO A 55 7.64 -2.48 -8.74
CA PRO A 55 6.60 -1.87 -7.90
C PRO A 55 5.50 -1.18 -8.72
N CYS A 56 5.86 -0.39 -9.73
CA CYS A 56 4.91 0.30 -10.61
C CYS A 56 3.98 -0.68 -11.34
N ASN A 57 4.50 -1.78 -11.92
CA ASN A 57 3.65 -2.76 -12.61
C ASN A 57 2.62 -3.40 -11.66
N VAL A 58 3.01 -3.63 -10.39
CA VAL A 58 2.11 -4.18 -9.39
C VAL A 58 1.00 -3.18 -9.07
N LEU A 59 1.35 -1.92 -8.83
CA LEU A 59 0.39 -0.86 -8.53
C LEU A 59 -0.59 -0.68 -9.68
N ASP A 60 -0.11 -0.53 -10.91
CA ASP A 60 -0.94 -0.40 -12.12
C ASP A 60 -1.94 -1.55 -12.24
N ARG A 61 -1.50 -2.80 -11.99
CA ARG A 61 -2.36 -3.97 -12.06
C ARG A 61 -3.43 -4.00 -10.96
N LEU A 62 -3.07 -3.60 -9.75
CA LEU A 62 -4.02 -3.52 -8.64
C LEU A 62 -5.04 -2.42 -8.89
N GLU A 63 -4.64 -1.26 -9.38
CA GLU A 63 -5.52 -0.15 -9.73
C GLU A 63 -6.46 -0.52 -10.89
N ALA A 64 -5.94 -1.15 -11.94
CA ALA A 64 -6.74 -1.66 -13.05
C ALA A 64 -7.76 -2.72 -12.61
N ALA A 65 -7.47 -3.47 -11.52
CA ALA A 65 -8.40 -4.41 -10.91
C ALA A 65 -9.42 -3.72 -9.96
N GLY A 66 -9.44 -2.39 -9.90
CA GLY A 66 -10.33 -1.61 -9.02
C GLY A 66 -9.95 -1.69 -7.55
N LEU A 67 -8.67 -1.96 -7.26
CA LEU A 67 -8.09 -1.90 -5.93
C LEU A 67 -7.32 -0.57 -5.81
N ALA A 68 -7.38 0.06 -4.64
CA ALA A 68 -6.69 1.32 -4.37
C ALA A 68 -5.55 1.06 -3.38
N PRO A 69 -4.35 0.66 -3.85
CA PRO A 69 -3.21 0.42 -2.98
C PRO A 69 -2.70 1.73 -2.40
N SER A 70 -2.52 1.76 -1.09
CA SER A 70 -1.94 2.91 -0.39
C SER A 70 -0.65 2.46 0.30
N ALA A 71 0.48 3.04 -0.08
CA ALA A 71 1.77 2.73 0.53
C ALA A 71 1.74 3.04 2.03
N ARG A 72 2.31 2.14 2.83
CA ARG A 72 2.36 2.24 4.29
C ARG A 72 3.80 2.26 4.79
N ASP A 73 4.43 1.10 4.80
CA ASP A 73 5.72 0.88 5.43
C ASP A 73 6.51 -0.18 4.65
N SER A 74 7.56 -0.66 5.23
CA SER A 74 8.33 -1.83 4.79
C SER A 74 8.30 -2.91 5.86
N VAL A 75 8.41 -4.17 5.44
CA VAL A 75 8.47 -5.32 6.32
C VAL A 75 9.69 -6.17 6.00
N ARG A 76 10.27 -6.76 7.01
CA ARG A 76 11.32 -7.76 6.85
C ARG A 76 10.99 -9.00 7.67
N HIS A 77 10.81 -10.10 6.99
CA HIS A 77 10.68 -11.41 7.63
C HIS A 77 12.04 -12.10 7.65
N SER A 78 12.40 -12.71 8.77
CA SER A 78 13.69 -13.43 8.93
C SER A 78 13.84 -14.63 7.99
N PHE A 79 12.73 -15.13 7.48
CA PHE A 79 12.66 -16.26 6.57
C PHE A 79 12.61 -15.87 5.07
N LEU A 80 12.67 -14.59 4.74
CA LEU A 80 12.75 -14.10 3.36
C LEU A 80 14.05 -13.32 3.16
N SER A 81 14.71 -13.54 2.03
CA SER A 81 16.00 -12.92 1.71
C SER A 81 15.88 -11.44 1.30
N VAL A 82 14.68 -11.00 0.90
CA VAL A 82 14.42 -9.62 0.46
C VAL A 82 13.46 -8.92 1.41
N PRO A 83 13.58 -7.59 1.58
CA PRO A 83 12.57 -6.80 2.28
C PRO A 83 11.29 -6.70 1.45
N GLY A 84 10.16 -6.50 2.10
CA GLY A 84 8.87 -6.26 1.47
C GLY A 84 8.40 -4.82 1.64
N ALA A 85 7.67 -4.32 0.65
CA ALA A 85 6.88 -3.10 0.76
C ALA A 85 5.45 -3.43 1.23
N VAL A 86 4.89 -2.61 2.10
CA VAL A 86 3.55 -2.81 2.66
C VAL A 86 2.58 -1.81 2.07
N TYR A 87 1.45 -2.31 1.58
CA TYR A 87 0.35 -1.52 1.05
C TYR A 87 -0.96 -1.85 1.77
N ALA A 88 -1.72 -0.84 2.14
CA ALA A 88 -3.10 -1.04 2.54
C ALA A 88 -3.98 -1.24 1.30
N LEU A 89 -4.89 -2.21 1.36
CA LEU A 89 -5.92 -2.47 0.37
C LEU A 89 -7.28 -2.47 1.08
N GLY A 90 -7.86 -1.29 1.29
CA GLY A 90 -9.06 -1.15 2.09
C GLY A 90 -8.85 -1.67 3.53
N ARG A 91 -9.49 -2.80 3.88
CA ARG A 91 -9.32 -3.46 5.19
C ARG A 91 -8.21 -4.51 5.21
N GLY A 92 -7.67 -4.88 4.06
CA GLY A 92 -6.57 -5.83 3.93
C GLY A 92 -5.21 -5.13 3.86
N GLU A 93 -4.17 -5.92 4.03
CA GLU A 93 -2.77 -5.51 3.90
C GLU A 93 -2.07 -6.41 2.89
N LEU A 94 -1.35 -5.80 1.96
CA LEU A 94 -0.51 -6.51 0.99
C LEU A 94 0.95 -6.26 1.31
N GLN A 95 1.69 -7.32 1.58
CA GLN A 95 3.14 -7.32 1.73
C GLN A 95 3.75 -7.82 0.42
N LEU A 96 4.48 -6.97 -0.28
CA LEU A 96 5.02 -7.21 -1.62
C LEU A 96 6.52 -7.43 -1.57
N PHE A 97 6.99 -8.58 -2.02
CA PHE A 97 8.40 -8.97 -2.08
C PHE A 97 8.81 -9.14 -3.54
N LEU A 98 9.77 -8.33 -3.99
CA LEU A 98 10.31 -8.39 -5.35
C LEU A 98 11.72 -8.92 -5.31
N TYR A 99 11.93 -10.04 -5.98
CA TYR A 99 13.21 -10.72 -6.09
C TYR A 99 13.96 -10.26 -7.36
N PRO A 100 15.29 -10.43 -7.41
CA PRO A 100 16.05 -10.19 -8.64
C PRO A 100 15.53 -11.02 -9.82
N ASP A 101 15.15 -12.28 -9.54
CA ASP A 101 14.64 -13.23 -10.53
C ASP A 101 13.72 -14.29 -9.88
N SER A 102 13.11 -15.11 -10.72
CA SER A 102 12.22 -16.19 -10.26
C SER A 102 12.97 -17.32 -9.52
N ALA A 103 14.24 -17.52 -9.81
CA ALA A 103 15.04 -18.56 -9.15
C ALA A 103 15.39 -18.14 -7.70
N ALA A 104 15.70 -16.87 -7.48
CA ALA A 104 15.90 -16.33 -6.12
C ALA A 104 14.62 -16.46 -5.27
N ARG A 105 13.45 -16.11 -5.85
CA ARG A 105 12.17 -16.33 -5.19
C ARG A 105 11.94 -17.82 -4.90
N ALA A 106 12.16 -18.70 -5.88
CA ALA A 106 11.93 -20.13 -5.72
C ALA A 106 12.80 -20.75 -4.61
N ARG A 107 14.02 -20.25 -4.41
CA ARG A 107 14.88 -20.70 -3.30
C ARG A 107 14.30 -20.38 -1.93
N ASP A 108 13.79 -19.17 -1.72
CA ASP A 108 13.17 -18.76 -0.46
C ASP A 108 11.91 -19.60 -0.15
N PHE A 109 11.13 -19.91 -1.18
CA PHE A 109 9.85 -20.63 -1.04
C PHE A 109 9.97 -22.15 -1.24
N ALA A 110 11.16 -22.71 -1.47
CA ALA A 110 11.34 -24.15 -1.74
C ALA A 110 10.83 -25.08 -0.61
N ARG A 111 10.84 -24.61 0.65
CA ARG A 111 10.40 -25.35 1.83
C ARG A 111 9.22 -24.65 2.54
N PHE A 112 8.55 -23.74 1.86
CA PHE A 112 7.50 -22.92 2.46
C PHE A 112 6.17 -23.68 2.47
N ASP A 113 5.47 -23.68 3.61
CA ASP A 113 4.09 -24.15 3.69
C ASP A 113 3.16 -23.05 3.10
N THR A 114 2.73 -23.27 1.87
CA THR A 114 1.89 -22.32 1.15
C THR A 114 0.48 -22.20 1.72
N MET A 115 0.02 -23.20 2.47
CA MET A 115 -1.30 -23.17 3.10
C MET A 115 -1.30 -22.32 4.38
N ARG A 116 -0.21 -22.41 5.14
CA ARG A 116 -0.04 -21.64 6.37
C ARG A 116 0.70 -20.32 6.17
N VAL A 117 1.26 -20.13 4.98
CA VAL A 117 2.07 -18.96 4.60
C VAL A 117 3.24 -18.76 5.56
N GLN A 118 4.00 -19.83 5.82
CA GLN A 118 5.14 -19.83 6.74
C GLN A 118 6.14 -20.95 6.43
N PRO A 119 7.41 -20.86 6.87
CA PRO A 119 8.33 -21.99 6.85
C PRO A 119 7.85 -23.11 7.78
N PRO A 120 8.23 -24.39 7.54
CA PRO A 120 7.76 -25.54 8.33
C PRO A 120 8.15 -25.45 9.81
N ASP A 121 9.30 -24.86 10.10
CA ASP A 121 9.87 -24.80 11.45
C ASP A 121 9.58 -23.44 12.17
N THR A 122 8.69 -22.64 11.62
CA THR A 122 8.38 -21.32 12.14
C THR A 122 6.86 -21.16 12.26
N THR A 123 6.40 -20.69 13.42
CA THR A 123 5.01 -20.28 13.58
C THR A 123 4.91 -18.77 13.45
N VAL A 124 4.17 -18.30 12.45
CA VAL A 124 3.90 -16.88 12.23
C VAL A 124 2.48 -16.58 12.67
N ALA A 125 2.33 -15.66 13.63
CA ALA A 125 1.01 -15.16 14.04
C ALA A 125 0.60 -14.02 13.10
N TRP A 126 -0.12 -14.35 12.03
CA TRP A 126 -0.65 -13.34 11.12
C TRP A 126 -1.83 -12.60 11.76
N PRO A 127 -1.94 -11.27 11.61
CA PRO A 127 -3.05 -10.48 12.17
C PRO A 127 -4.40 -10.73 11.47
N ALA A 128 -4.39 -11.36 10.30
CA ALA A 128 -5.57 -11.79 9.54
C ALA A 128 -5.24 -13.05 8.73
N GLU A 129 -6.21 -13.59 8.02
CA GLU A 129 -5.99 -14.72 7.12
C GLU A 129 -4.96 -14.35 6.05
N ALA A 130 -3.89 -15.13 5.98
CA ALA A 130 -2.78 -14.91 5.07
C ALA A 130 -2.96 -15.74 3.79
N SER A 131 -2.77 -15.12 2.64
CA SER A 131 -2.77 -15.76 1.34
C SER A 131 -1.48 -15.46 0.59
N LEU A 132 -0.79 -16.49 0.14
CA LEU A 132 0.43 -16.37 -0.66
C LEU A 132 0.09 -16.31 -2.16
N ILE A 133 0.62 -15.32 -2.85
CA ILE A 133 0.50 -15.13 -4.29
C ILE A 133 1.91 -15.08 -4.88
N GLN A 134 2.18 -15.85 -5.92
CA GLN A 134 3.50 -15.92 -6.54
C GLN A 134 3.38 -15.78 -8.07
N SER A 135 4.26 -14.98 -8.68
CA SER A 135 4.30 -14.78 -10.12
C SER A 135 5.70 -14.32 -10.55
N ASN A 136 6.41 -15.11 -11.33
CA ASN A 136 7.79 -14.85 -11.77
C ASN A 136 8.71 -14.44 -10.58
N ASN A 137 9.22 -13.22 -10.57
CA ASN A 137 10.09 -12.67 -9.51
C ASN A 137 9.30 -12.02 -8.35
N LEU A 138 7.98 -12.10 -8.35
CA LEU A 138 7.11 -11.54 -7.31
C LEU A 138 6.63 -12.61 -6.34
N ALA A 139 6.67 -12.31 -5.04
CA ALA A 139 5.87 -12.95 -4.02
C ALA A 139 5.09 -11.88 -3.26
N ALA A 140 3.84 -12.15 -2.97
CA ALA A 140 2.99 -11.27 -2.18
C ALA A 140 2.26 -12.06 -1.10
N ILE A 141 2.22 -11.52 0.11
CA ILE A 141 1.42 -12.03 1.21
C ILE A 141 0.27 -11.06 1.43
N LEU A 142 -0.94 -11.51 1.17
CA LEU A 142 -2.15 -10.73 1.40
C LEU A 142 -2.80 -11.17 2.71
N LEU A 143 -2.95 -10.23 3.62
CA LEU A 143 -3.64 -10.40 4.90
C LEU A 143 -5.06 -9.87 4.75
N SER A 144 -6.03 -10.75 4.57
CA SER A 144 -7.43 -10.36 4.35
C SER A 144 -8.37 -11.52 4.64
N ALA A 145 -9.43 -11.25 5.39
CA ALA A 145 -10.55 -12.17 5.58
C ALA A 145 -11.60 -12.10 4.44
N ASN A 146 -11.38 -11.25 3.42
CA ASN A 146 -12.31 -11.08 2.30
C ASN A 146 -11.87 -11.92 1.10
N ALA A 147 -12.51 -13.08 0.92
CA ALA A 147 -12.20 -14.01 -0.17
C ALA A 147 -12.32 -13.38 -1.56
N ALA A 148 -13.28 -12.47 -1.78
CA ALA A 148 -13.42 -11.77 -3.07
C ALA A 148 -12.24 -10.81 -3.33
N GLN A 149 -11.70 -10.19 -2.28
CA GLN A 149 -10.49 -9.38 -2.39
C GLN A 149 -9.27 -10.25 -2.69
N VAL A 150 -9.14 -11.38 -2.00
CA VAL A 150 -8.05 -12.35 -2.23
C VAL A 150 -8.02 -12.79 -3.68
N GLU A 151 -9.17 -13.19 -4.22
CA GLU A 151 -9.26 -13.65 -5.61
C GLU A 151 -8.96 -12.52 -6.60
N ARG A 152 -9.44 -11.31 -6.36
CA ARG A 152 -9.16 -10.14 -7.22
C ARG A 152 -7.67 -9.81 -7.26
N VAL A 153 -7.00 -9.79 -6.09
CA VAL A 153 -5.56 -9.56 -6.01
C VAL A 153 -4.79 -10.68 -6.71
N ARG A 154 -5.21 -11.94 -6.48
CA ARG A 154 -4.61 -13.09 -7.15
C ARG A 154 -4.67 -12.94 -8.67
N LEU A 155 -5.85 -12.70 -9.22
CA LEU A 155 -6.04 -12.51 -10.67
C LEU A 155 -5.20 -11.35 -11.20
N ALA A 156 -5.18 -10.20 -10.52
CA ALA A 156 -4.38 -9.04 -10.94
C ALA A 156 -2.90 -9.38 -11.05
N LEU A 157 -2.36 -10.19 -10.14
CA LEU A 157 -0.92 -10.48 -10.07
C LEU A 157 -0.51 -11.78 -10.80
N THR A 158 -1.45 -12.62 -11.21
CA THR A 158 -1.15 -13.88 -11.90
C THR A 158 -1.67 -13.96 -13.34
N ALA A 159 -2.52 -13.03 -13.79
CA ALA A 159 -3.07 -13.01 -15.15
C ALA A 159 -2.04 -12.52 -16.20
N GLY A 160 -0.87 -13.11 -16.22
CA GLY A 160 0.22 -12.81 -17.12
C GLY A 160 1.24 -11.82 -16.54
N LEU A 161 2.44 -11.87 -17.10
CA LEU A 161 3.55 -11.00 -16.72
C LEU A 161 3.39 -9.60 -17.32
N PRO A 162 4.09 -8.57 -16.77
CA PRO A 162 4.19 -7.28 -17.43
C PRO A 162 4.79 -7.44 -18.82
N GLN A 163 3.96 -7.31 -19.86
CA GLN A 163 4.36 -7.50 -21.26
C GLN A 163 5.21 -6.33 -21.75
N LYS A 164 6.12 -6.63 -22.69
CA LYS A 164 6.85 -5.62 -23.45
C LYS A 164 5.90 -4.86 -24.38
#